data_4ddd70565537df4ca362ed716df82ed1
#
_entry.id   4ddd70565537df4ca362ed716df82ed1
#
_cell.length_a   1.000
_cell.length_b   1.000
_cell.length_c   1.000
_cell.angle_alpha   90.00
_cell.angle_beta   90.00
_cell.angle_gamma   90.00
#
_symmetry.space_group_name_H-M   'P 1'
#
loop_
_entity.id
_entity.type
_entity.pdbx_description
1 polymer ?
#
loop_
_entity_poly.entity_id
_entity_poly.type
_entity_poly.pdbx_seq_one_letter_code
_entity_poly.pdbx_strand_id
1 'polypeptide(L)' 'MAEIKLDNTPDTWAKEAVDWAVENKILFGDDKGNYKLHDVCTRQEMLVFIDRVRKIV' A
#
# COMPACT_ATOMS: atom_id res chain seq x y z
N MET A 1 24.45 10.43 -7.37
CA MET A 1 23.64 9.74 -6.39
C MET A 1 22.29 9.39 -7.01
N ALA A 2 21.89 8.13 -6.94
CA ALA A 2 20.63 7.72 -7.56
C ALA A 2 19.44 8.24 -6.74
N GLU A 3 18.49 8.87 -7.42
CA GLU A 3 17.25 9.27 -6.78
C GLU A 3 16.39 8.05 -6.50
N ILE A 4 15.77 8.03 -5.31
CA ILE A 4 14.81 6.99 -4.97
C ILE A 4 13.48 7.39 -5.56
N LYS A 5 12.99 6.60 -6.52
CA LYS A 5 11.66 6.80 -7.08
C LYS A 5 10.64 6.16 -6.16
N LEU A 6 9.76 6.96 -5.63
CA LEU A 6 8.64 6.45 -4.84
C LEU A 6 7.54 5.96 -5.77
N ASP A 7 7.00 4.79 -5.46
CA ASP A 7 5.89 4.20 -6.21
C ASP A 7 4.59 4.48 -5.47
N ASN A 8 4.22 5.75 -5.43
CA ASN A 8 3.09 6.26 -4.65
C ASN A 8 1.95 6.80 -5.52
N THR A 9 2.04 6.64 -6.83
CA THR A 9 0.99 7.09 -7.75
C THR A 9 0.19 5.89 -8.23
N PRO A 10 -1.02 5.68 -7.71
CA PRO A 10 -1.84 4.53 -8.12
C PRO A 10 -2.38 4.72 -9.53
N ASP A 11 -2.61 3.59 -10.20
CA ASP A 11 -3.34 3.59 -11.45
C ASP A 11 -4.77 4.06 -11.21
N THR A 12 -5.40 4.63 -12.24
CA THR A 12 -6.73 5.22 -12.12
C THR A 12 -7.75 4.24 -11.52
N TRP A 13 -7.69 2.98 -11.94
CA TRP A 13 -8.63 1.96 -11.48
C TRP A 13 -8.44 1.59 -10.00
N ALA A 14 -7.28 1.88 -9.44
CA ALA A 14 -6.94 1.51 -8.06
C ALA A 14 -6.93 2.70 -7.10
N LYS A 15 -7.05 3.91 -7.60
CA LYS A 15 -6.86 5.13 -6.80
C LYS A 15 -7.75 5.18 -5.57
N GLU A 16 -9.02 4.91 -5.73
CA GLU A 16 -9.98 4.95 -4.62
C GLU A 16 -9.64 3.93 -3.54
N ALA A 17 -9.29 2.71 -3.95
CA ALA A 17 -8.93 1.65 -3.02
C ALA A 17 -7.63 1.97 -2.29
N VAL A 18 -6.64 2.53 -2.98
CA VAL A 18 -5.37 2.91 -2.38
C VAL A 18 -5.58 4.06 -1.38
N ASP A 19 -6.32 5.08 -1.74
CA ASP A 19 -6.61 6.21 -0.85
C ASP A 19 -7.30 5.73 0.43
N TRP A 20 -8.27 4.84 0.29
CA TRP A 20 -8.96 4.25 1.43
C TRP A 20 -8.00 3.44 2.32
N ALA A 21 -7.13 2.64 1.71
CA ALA A 21 -6.19 1.80 2.45
C ALA A 21 -5.16 2.63 3.23
N VAL A 22 -4.70 3.73 2.65
CA VAL A 22 -3.77 4.64 3.32
C VAL A 22 -4.48 5.37 4.46
N GLU A 23 -5.68 5.86 4.21
CA GLU A 23 -6.47 6.59 5.20
C GLU A 23 -6.80 5.73 6.41
N ASN A 24 -7.10 4.46 6.20
CA ASN A 24 -7.48 3.53 7.26
C ASN A 24 -6.29 2.75 7.83
N LYS A 25 -5.08 3.13 7.48
CA LYS A 25 -3.84 2.53 8.00
C LYS A 25 -3.72 1.05 7.66
N ILE A 26 -4.26 0.64 6.53
CA ILE A 26 -4.11 -0.72 6.01
C ILE A 26 -2.81 -0.83 5.22
N LEU A 27 -2.50 0.20 4.43
CA LEU A 27 -1.28 0.29 3.65
C LEU A 27 -0.33 1.30 4.28
N PHE A 28 0.88 0.85 4.58
CA PHE A 28 1.94 1.71 5.08
C PHE A 28 3.07 1.79 4.07
N GLY A 29 3.70 2.95 3.96
CA GLY A 29 4.94 3.07 3.22
C GLY A 29 6.09 2.40 4.00
N ASP A 30 7.19 2.16 3.29
CA ASP A 30 8.41 1.71 3.96
C ASP A 30 9.04 2.87 4.75
N ASP A 31 10.23 2.68 5.29
CA ASP A 31 10.93 3.70 6.06
C ASP A 31 11.26 4.96 5.25
N LYS A 32 11.13 4.90 3.93
CA LYS A 32 11.34 6.02 3.01
C LYS A 32 10.03 6.60 2.49
N GLY A 33 8.88 6.11 2.96
CA GLY A 33 7.58 6.56 2.53
C GLY A 33 7.12 5.98 1.20
N ASN A 34 7.75 4.92 0.72
CA ASN A 34 7.42 4.29 -0.55
C ASN A 34 6.34 3.22 -0.34
N TYR A 35 5.17 3.38 -0.95
CA TYR A 35 4.08 2.40 -0.86
C TYR A 35 4.25 1.19 -1.76
N LYS A 36 5.16 1.25 -2.73
CA LYS A 36 5.45 0.13 -3.65
C LYS A 36 4.20 -0.41 -4.34
N LEU A 37 3.38 0.48 -4.87
CA LEU A 37 2.05 0.15 -5.40
C LEU A 37 2.08 -0.83 -6.57
N HIS A 38 3.15 -0.82 -7.38
CA HIS A 38 3.26 -1.69 -8.55
C HIS A 38 4.18 -2.89 -8.30
N ASP A 39 4.60 -3.08 -7.06
CA ASP A 39 5.41 -4.22 -6.68
C ASP A 39 4.54 -5.45 -6.46
N VAL A 40 5.15 -6.62 -6.52
CA VAL A 40 4.42 -7.86 -6.27
C VAL A 40 4.09 -8.01 -4.79
N CYS A 41 2.97 -8.64 -4.51
CA CYS A 41 2.52 -8.89 -3.15
C CYS A 41 2.57 -10.39 -2.88
N THR A 42 3.21 -10.77 -1.79
CA THR A 42 3.21 -12.16 -1.36
C THR A 42 1.87 -12.53 -0.73
N ARG A 43 1.60 -13.81 -0.62
CA ARG A 43 0.38 -14.27 0.05
C ARG A 43 0.34 -13.84 1.51
N GLN A 44 1.49 -13.83 2.17
CA GLN A 44 1.60 -13.38 3.55
C GLN A 44 1.22 -11.91 3.69
N GLU A 45 1.71 -11.07 2.79
CA GLU A 45 1.40 -9.65 2.79
C GLU A 45 -0.09 -9.41 2.57
N MET A 46 -0.70 -10.17 1.65
CA MET A 46 -2.14 -10.07 1.39
C MET A 46 -2.94 -10.44 2.64
N LEU A 47 -2.55 -11.48 3.34
CA LEU A 47 -3.22 -11.90 4.57
C LEU A 47 -3.09 -10.86 5.68
N VAL A 48 -1.94 -10.20 5.76
CA VAL A 48 -1.75 -9.11 6.72
C VAL A 48 -2.69 -7.94 6.41
N PHE A 49 -2.86 -7.59 5.13
CA PHE A 49 -3.79 -6.53 4.73
C PHE A 49 -5.23 -6.89 5.11
N ILE A 50 -5.64 -8.13 4.85
CA ILE A 50 -6.98 -8.61 5.21
C ILE A 50 -7.17 -8.56 6.73
N ASP A 51 -6.16 -8.96 7.50
CA ASP A 51 -6.23 -8.93 8.96
C ASP A 51 -6.40 -7.50 9.48
N ARG A 52 -5.72 -6.53 8.88
CA ARG A 52 -5.88 -5.12 9.24
C ARG A 52 -7.31 -4.62 8.98
N VAL A 53 -7.90 -5.03 7.86
CA VAL A 53 -9.29 -4.71 7.55
C VAL A 53 -10.24 -5.33 8.60
N ARG A 54 -10.01 -6.58 8.95
CA ARG A 54 -10.79 -7.28 9.96
C ARG A 54 -10.82 -6.54 11.29
N LYS A 55 -9.72 -5.89 11.65
CA LYS A 55 -9.59 -5.21 12.94
C LYS A 55 -10.26 -3.84 12.98
N ILE A 56 -10.61 -3.27 11.83
CA ILE A 56 -11.23 -1.94 11.77
C ILE A 56 -12.75 -1.99 11.55
N VAL A 57 -13.31 -3.15 11.21
CA VAL A 57 -14.75 -3.32 11.00
C VAL A 57 -15.44 -3.96 12.18
#